data_75d7eee20b540e49b192b343bc4d55d3
#
_entry.id   75d7eee20b540e49b192b343bc4d55d3
#
_cell.length_a   1.000
_cell.length_b   1.000
_cell.length_c   1.000
_cell.angle_alpha   90.00
_cell.angle_beta   90.00
_cell.angle_gamma   90.00
#
_symmetry.space_group_name_H-M   'P 1'
#
loop_
_entity.id
_entity.type
_entity.pdbx_description
1 polymer ?
#
loop_
_entity_poly.entity_id
_entity_poly.type
_entity_poly.pdbx_seq_one_letter_code
_entity_poly.pdbx_strand_id
1 'polypeptide(L)'
;MRKLYIFSTLVLVALFSQLNSYAQDFSNKGKDFWVAYGYHQVMGATGNGPQQMVLYFAAEENTNVTVAIPGVGYTVNYFVAANTVVTSSPIPKVGPQNVTLRTESIAPEDKGIHITSDKPIVAYAHIYNSSVSGASILFPT
;
A
#
# COMPACT_ATOMS: atom_id res chain seq x y z
N MET A 1 52.21 -23.73 19.88
CA MET A 1 50.83 -23.84 20.41
C MET A 1 50.09 -22.48 20.47
N ARG A 2 50.65 -21.45 21.10
CA ARG A 2 50.00 -20.11 21.26
C ARG A 2 49.59 -19.44 19.93
N LYS A 3 50.41 -19.55 18.88
CA LYS A 3 50.11 -18.99 17.54
C LYS A 3 48.96 -19.72 16.84
N LEU A 4 48.76 -21.00 17.11
CA LEU A 4 47.69 -21.82 16.55
C LEU A 4 46.33 -21.42 17.14
N TYR A 5 46.26 -21.14 18.44
CA TYR A 5 45.05 -20.66 19.08
C TYR A 5 44.63 -19.28 18.59
N ILE A 6 45.59 -18.37 18.39
CA ILE A 6 45.30 -17.01 17.85
C ILE A 6 44.73 -17.12 16.45
N PHE A 7 45.29 -17.97 15.59
CA PHE A 7 44.82 -18.17 14.24
C PHE A 7 43.40 -18.80 14.23
N SER A 8 43.15 -19.81 15.06
CA SER A 8 41.85 -20.43 15.20
C SER A 8 40.78 -19.47 15.70
N THR A 9 41.11 -18.58 16.65
CA THR A 9 40.19 -17.55 17.15
C THR A 9 39.85 -16.52 16.09
N LEU A 10 40.83 -16.08 15.30
CA LEU A 10 40.66 -15.14 14.19
C LEU A 10 39.70 -15.72 13.10
N VAL A 11 39.90 -16.99 12.75
CA VAL A 11 39.04 -17.70 11.78
C VAL A 11 37.61 -17.81 12.30
N LEU A 12 37.43 -18.13 13.60
CA LEU A 12 36.11 -18.23 14.22
C LEU A 12 35.38 -16.87 14.21
N VAL A 13 36.07 -15.79 14.56
CA VAL A 13 35.50 -14.42 14.52
C VAL A 13 35.14 -14.02 13.10
N ALA A 14 35.97 -14.34 12.11
CA ALA A 14 35.68 -14.07 10.70
C ALA A 14 34.45 -14.85 10.18
N LEU A 15 34.21 -16.08 10.64
CA LEU A 15 33.03 -16.88 10.31
C LEU A 15 31.75 -16.30 10.92
N PHE A 16 31.82 -15.79 12.15
CA PHE A 16 30.65 -15.16 12.79
C PHE A 16 30.32 -13.78 12.21
N SER A 17 31.26 -13.06 11.61
CA SER A 17 30.99 -11.77 10.97
C SER A 17 30.21 -11.87 9.65
N GLN A 18 30.02 -13.09 9.10
CA GLN A 18 29.21 -13.34 7.89
C GLN A 18 27.72 -13.59 8.20
N LEU A 19 27.30 -13.51 9.46
CA LEU A 19 25.88 -13.56 9.80
C LEU A 19 25.23 -12.26 9.34
N ASN A 20 24.73 -12.28 8.09
CA ASN A 20 23.85 -11.23 7.61
C ASN A 20 22.61 -11.23 8.49
N SER A 21 22.53 -10.30 9.42
CA SER A 21 21.30 -10.02 10.14
C SER A 21 20.32 -9.41 9.14
N TYR A 22 19.42 -10.18 8.60
CA TYR A 22 18.23 -9.66 7.95
C TYR A 22 17.36 -9.09 9.07
N ALA A 23 17.55 -7.82 9.37
CA ALA A 23 16.56 -7.08 10.13
C ALA A 23 15.30 -7.09 9.26
N GLN A 24 14.23 -7.66 9.78
CA GLN A 24 12.93 -7.62 9.12
C GLN A 24 12.55 -6.13 9.01
N ASP A 25 12.60 -5.60 7.79
CA ASP A 25 12.25 -4.20 7.53
C ASP A 25 10.72 -4.08 7.65
N PHE A 26 10.24 -3.62 8.79
CA PHE A 26 8.83 -3.25 8.99
C PHE A 26 8.52 -1.91 8.31
N SER A 27 9.15 -1.63 7.20
CA SER A 27 8.88 -0.44 6.42
C SER A 27 7.48 -0.48 5.83
N ASN A 28 6.83 0.67 5.82
CA ASN A 28 5.60 0.90 5.06
C ASN A 28 5.88 1.21 3.58
N LYS A 29 7.15 1.12 3.16
CA LYS A 29 7.57 1.27 1.77
C LYS A 29 7.51 -0.07 1.05
N GLY A 30 6.95 -0.08 -0.14
CA GLY A 30 6.88 -1.27 -0.97
C GLY A 30 6.42 -0.96 -2.38
N LYS A 31 6.17 -2.01 -3.16
CA LYS A 31 5.78 -1.90 -4.57
C LYS A 31 4.42 -2.51 -4.86
N ASP A 32 3.85 -3.22 -3.90
CA ASP A 32 2.60 -3.94 -4.03
C ASP A 32 1.77 -3.73 -2.77
N PHE A 33 0.51 -3.29 -2.94
CA PHE A 33 -0.40 -3.01 -1.83
C PHE A 33 -1.82 -3.38 -2.23
N TRP A 34 -2.60 -3.79 -1.24
CA TRP A 34 -4.03 -4.02 -1.39
C TRP A 34 -4.81 -3.23 -0.38
N VAL A 35 -5.93 -2.67 -0.82
CA VAL A 35 -6.86 -1.95 0.05
C VAL A 35 -8.29 -2.13 -0.45
N ALA A 36 -9.26 -1.95 0.43
CA ALA A 36 -10.68 -1.97 0.09
C ALA A 36 -11.33 -0.64 0.44
N TYR A 37 -12.35 -0.24 -0.34
CA TYR A 37 -13.21 0.88 0.00
C TYR A 37 -14.30 0.39 0.95
N GLY A 38 -13.94 0.29 2.24
CA GLY A 38 -14.82 -0.19 3.29
C GLY A 38 -16.06 0.67 3.47
N TYR A 39 -17.11 0.06 4.01
CA TYR A 39 -18.33 0.78 4.36
C TYR A 39 -18.04 1.89 5.37
N HIS A 40 -18.65 3.03 5.14
CA HIS A 40 -18.63 4.15 6.06
C HIS A 40 -20.08 4.64 6.29
N GLN A 41 -20.42 5.03 7.52
CA GLN A 41 -21.77 5.41 7.90
C GLN A 41 -22.39 6.50 6.99
N VAL A 42 -21.58 7.45 6.50
CA VAL A 42 -22.05 8.51 5.60
C VAL A 42 -22.25 8.06 4.15
N MET A 43 -21.99 6.81 3.81
CA MET A 43 -22.30 6.27 2.50
C MET A 43 -23.82 6.21 2.23
N GLY A 44 -24.62 6.18 3.29
CA GLY A 44 -26.07 5.97 3.17
C GLY A 44 -26.44 4.59 2.62
N ALA A 45 -27.73 4.31 2.54
CA ALA A 45 -28.24 3.00 2.14
C ALA A 45 -27.89 2.60 0.70
N THR A 46 -27.65 3.56 -0.19
CA THR A 46 -27.38 3.31 -1.62
C THR A 46 -25.90 3.36 -1.99
N GLY A 47 -25.00 3.66 -1.03
CA GLY A 47 -23.57 3.90 -1.31
C GLY A 47 -23.27 5.27 -1.93
N ASN A 48 -24.28 6.09 -2.21
CA ASN A 48 -24.15 7.40 -2.88
C ASN A 48 -23.96 8.57 -1.91
N GLY A 49 -23.57 8.33 -0.67
CA GLY A 49 -23.29 9.37 0.31
C GLY A 49 -22.16 10.33 -0.16
N PRO A 50 -21.98 11.45 0.54
CA PRO A 50 -21.03 12.50 0.12
C PRO A 50 -19.56 12.13 0.33
N GLN A 51 -19.24 11.01 0.98
CA GLN A 51 -17.85 10.56 1.19
C GLN A 51 -17.14 10.27 -0.11
N GLN A 52 -15.84 10.47 -0.11
CA GLN A 52 -14.93 10.07 -1.18
C GLN A 52 -13.76 9.29 -0.60
N MET A 53 -13.14 8.44 -1.40
CA MET A 53 -11.86 7.82 -1.12
C MET A 53 -10.86 8.25 -2.17
N VAL A 54 -9.69 8.67 -1.72
CA VAL A 54 -8.52 8.91 -2.55
C VAL A 54 -7.33 8.14 -2.00
N LEU A 55 -6.34 7.93 -2.84
CA LEU A 55 -5.07 7.34 -2.48
C LEU A 55 -3.98 8.41 -2.59
N TYR A 56 -3.01 8.37 -1.70
CA TYR A 56 -1.82 9.20 -1.77
C TYR A 56 -0.60 8.33 -1.98
N PHE A 57 0.29 8.75 -2.85
CA PHE A 57 1.53 8.06 -3.17
C PHE A 57 2.70 9.00 -2.95
N ALA A 58 3.62 8.63 -2.08
CA ALA A 58 4.87 9.34 -1.86
C ALA A 58 6.05 8.47 -2.29
N ALA A 59 7.00 9.01 -3.04
CA ALA A 59 8.16 8.31 -3.54
C ALA A 59 9.44 9.11 -3.34
N GLU A 60 10.56 8.43 -3.08
CA GLU A 60 11.90 9.05 -3.02
C GLU A 60 12.57 9.11 -4.40
N GLU A 61 12.11 8.28 -5.34
CA GLU A 61 12.57 8.23 -6.72
C GLU A 61 11.39 8.43 -7.68
N ASN A 62 11.66 8.92 -8.89
CA ASN A 62 10.65 8.96 -9.94
C ASN A 62 10.10 7.56 -10.20
N THR A 63 8.80 7.41 -10.17
CA THR A 63 8.14 6.11 -10.35
C THR A 63 6.76 6.24 -10.99
N ASN A 64 6.32 5.17 -11.67
CA ASN A 64 4.94 5.03 -12.08
C ASN A 64 4.21 4.18 -11.05
N VAL A 65 2.98 4.56 -10.76
CA VAL A 65 2.06 3.84 -9.87
C VAL A 65 0.83 3.47 -10.67
N THR A 66 0.46 2.21 -10.65
CA THR A 66 -0.77 1.70 -11.25
C THR A 66 -1.77 1.38 -10.15
N VAL A 67 -2.97 1.92 -10.27
CA VAL A 67 -4.13 1.57 -9.43
C VAL A 67 -5.09 0.77 -10.28
N ALA A 68 -5.30 -0.49 -9.94
CA ALA A 68 -6.18 -1.39 -10.65
C ALA A 68 -7.26 -1.96 -9.73
N ILE A 69 -8.47 -2.14 -10.25
CA ILE A 69 -9.56 -2.84 -9.58
C ILE A 69 -10.12 -3.84 -10.60
N PRO A 70 -9.51 -5.04 -10.67
CA PRO A 70 -9.75 -5.98 -11.76
C PRO A 70 -11.23 -6.37 -11.90
N GLY A 71 -11.94 -6.58 -10.80
CA GLY A 71 -13.32 -7.03 -10.81
C GLY A 71 -14.31 -6.05 -11.44
N VAL A 72 -13.93 -4.77 -11.60
CA VAL A 72 -14.77 -3.73 -12.24
C VAL A 72 -14.10 -3.09 -13.46
N GLY A 73 -12.96 -3.63 -13.90
CA GLY A 73 -12.24 -3.14 -15.08
C GLY A 73 -11.72 -1.69 -14.94
N TYR A 74 -11.38 -1.27 -13.72
CA TYR A 74 -10.79 0.05 -13.47
C TYR A 74 -9.28 -0.05 -13.44
N THR A 75 -8.59 0.82 -14.18
CA THR A 75 -7.12 0.95 -14.14
C THR A 75 -6.72 2.37 -14.47
N VAL A 76 -5.90 2.97 -13.62
CA VAL A 76 -5.35 4.34 -13.80
C VAL A 76 -3.88 4.34 -13.39
N ASN A 77 -3.07 5.05 -14.18
CA ASN A 77 -1.63 5.22 -13.91
C ASN A 77 -1.34 6.64 -13.44
N TYR A 78 -0.41 6.76 -12.50
CA TYR A 78 0.06 8.01 -11.94
C TYR A 78 1.58 8.06 -12.01
N PHE A 79 2.13 9.17 -12.45
CA PHE A 79 3.56 9.44 -12.32
C PHE A 79 3.79 10.21 -11.03
N VAL A 80 4.70 9.70 -10.19
CA VAL A 80 5.12 10.29 -8.92
C VAL A 80 6.56 10.75 -9.07
N ALA A 81 6.78 12.05 -9.04
CA ALA A 81 8.14 12.59 -9.06
C ALA A 81 8.84 12.34 -7.72
N ALA A 82 10.16 12.26 -7.77
CA ALA A 82 10.97 12.08 -6.56
C ALA A 82 10.69 13.16 -5.51
N ASN A 83 10.55 12.73 -4.25
CA ASN A 83 10.29 13.60 -3.10
C ASN A 83 9.00 14.42 -3.20
N THR A 84 7.99 13.89 -3.90
CA THR A 84 6.66 14.50 -4.01
C THR A 84 5.56 13.54 -3.55
N VAL A 85 4.36 14.09 -3.38
CA VAL A 85 3.14 13.34 -3.09
C VAL A 85 2.15 13.57 -4.22
N VAL A 86 1.60 12.49 -4.75
CA VAL A 86 0.53 12.52 -5.76
C VAL A 86 -0.75 11.97 -5.14
N THR A 87 -1.87 12.65 -5.43
CA THR A 87 -3.20 12.20 -5.02
C THR A 87 -3.91 11.56 -6.21
N SER A 88 -4.50 10.41 -6.01
CA SER A 88 -5.32 9.76 -7.04
C SER A 88 -6.59 10.55 -7.35
N SER A 89 -7.19 10.28 -8.50
CA SER A 89 -8.61 10.58 -8.69
C SER A 89 -9.45 9.85 -7.64
N PRO A 90 -10.64 10.37 -7.27
CA PRO A 90 -11.53 9.66 -6.38
C PRO A 90 -11.84 8.24 -6.89
N ILE A 91 -11.73 7.28 -5.99
CA ILE A 91 -12.06 5.87 -6.29
C ILE A 91 -13.55 5.77 -6.60
N PRO A 92 -13.95 5.05 -7.66
CA PRO A 92 -15.33 4.95 -8.09
C PRO A 92 -16.25 4.35 -6.99
N LYS A 93 -17.37 5.00 -6.73
CA LYS A 93 -18.34 4.58 -5.72
C LYS A 93 -19.76 4.40 -6.27
N VAL A 94 -19.96 4.69 -7.55
CA VAL A 94 -21.27 4.59 -8.23
C VAL A 94 -21.11 4.02 -9.64
N GLY A 95 -22.20 3.53 -10.21
CA GLY A 95 -22.20 2.99 -11.56
C GLY A 95 -21.54 1.61 -11.69
N PRO A 96 -21.18 1.19 -12.91
CA PRO A 96 -20.63 -0.14 -13.16
C PRO A 96 -19.25 -0.38 -12.52
N GLN A 97 -18.52 0.68 -12.20
CA GLN A 97 -17.21 0.62 -11.52
C GLN A 97 -17.30 0.86 -10.01
N ASN A 98 -18.48 0.77 -9.42
CA ASN A 98 -18.66 0.93 -7.98
C ASN A 98 -17.90 -0.14 -7.20
N VAL A 99 -16.96 0.30 -6.37
CA VAL A 99 -16.10 -0.58 -5.55
C VAL A 99 -16.38 -0.49 -4.06
N THR A 100 -17.39 0.26 -3.64
CA THR A 100 -17.72 0.34 -2.22
C THR A 100 -18.19 -1.01 -1.72
N LEU A 101 -17.65 -1.44 -0.58
CA LEU A 101 -18.06 -2.65 0.11
C LEU A 101 -19.16 -2.31 1.11
N ARG A 102 -20.27 -3.01 1.00
CA ARG A 102 -21.37 -2.91 1.96
C ARG A 102 -21.41 -4.18 2.80
N THR A 103 -21.86 -4.03 4.03
CA THR A 103 -21.86 -5.11 5.02
C THR A 103 -22.87 -6.21 4.76
N GLU A 104 -23.79 -6.02 3.84
CA GLU A 104 -24.85 -6.99 3.57
C GLU A 104 -24.41 -8.15 2.66
N SER A 105 -23.27 -8.02 1.99
CA SER A 105 -22.74 -9.10 1.14
C SER A 105 -21.76 -9.94 1.93
N ILE A 106 -22.08 -11.22 2.09
CA ILE A 106 -21.17 -12.25 2.62
C ILE A 106 -20.42 -13.00 1.51
N ALA A 107 -20.69 -12.67 0.25
CA ALA A 107 -19.97 -13.23 -0.89
C ALA A 107 -18.66 -12.48 -1.10
N PRO A 108 -17.58 -13.17 -1.51
CA PRO A 108 -16.35 -12.50 -1.96
C PRO A 108 -16.70 -11.53 -3.09
N GLU A 109 -16.24 -10.29 -2.98
CA GLU A 109 -16.42 -9.30 -4.03
C GLU A 109 -15.06 -8.95 -4.63
N ASP A 110 -14.95 -8.99 -5.96
CA ASP A 110 -13.72 -8.67 -6.70
C ASP A 110 -13.47 -7.14 -6.76
N LYS A 111 -13.65 -6.47 -5.62
CA LYS A 111 -13.54 -5.01 -5.47
C LYS A 111 -12.26 -4.56 -4.77
N GLY A 112 -11.31 -5.46 -4.63
CA GLY A 112 -9.99 -5.12 -4.08
C GLY A 112 -9.28 -4.11 -4.97
N ILE A 113 -8.74 -3.06 -4.35
CA ILE A 113 -7.93 -2.04 -5.02
C ILE A 113 -6.48 -2.48 -4.92
N HIS A 114 -5.90 -2.82 -6.04
CA HIS A 114 -4.50 -3.22 -6.18
C HIS A 114 -3.66 -2.02 -6.60
N ILE A 115 -2.61 -1.75 -5.87
CA ILE A 115 -1.68 -0.65 -6.11
C ILE A 115 -0.31 -1.24 -6.37
N THR A 116 0.25 -1.00 -7.53
CA THR A 116 1.61 -1.46 -7.87
C THR A 116 2.47 -0.28 -8.31
N SER A 117 3.80 -0.40 -8.13
CA SER A 117 4.74 0.66 -8.54
C SER A 117 6.07 0.09 -9.02
N ASP A 118 6.77 0.85 -9.88
CA ASP A 118 8.09 0.47 -10.41
C ASP A 118 9.17 0.54 -9.31
N LYS A 119 9.07 1.53 -8.43
CA LYS A 119 9.98 1.79 -7.30
C LYS A 119 9.21 1.77 -5.99
N PRO A 120 9.86 1.52 -4.84
CA PRO A 120 9.18 1.54 -3.55
C PRO A 120 8.53 2.90 -3.26
N ILE A 121 7.28 2.85 -2.84
CA ILE A 121 6.48 4.01 -2.44
C ILE A 121 5.93 3.81 -1.04
N VAL A 122 5.46 4.90 -0.43
CA VAL A 122 4.53 4.87 0.69
C VAL A 122 3.14 5.18 0.15
N ALA A 123 2.16 4.36 0.50
CA ALA A 123 0.78 4.54 0.07
C ALA A 123 -0.16 4.75 1.27
N TYR A 124 -1.15 5.63 1.09
CA TYR A 124 -2.21 5.90 2.05
C TYR A 124 -3.56 5.82 1.37
N ALA A 125 -4.56 5.34 2.09
CA ALA A 125 -5.96 5.42 1.72
C ALA A 125 -6.67 6.45 2.61
N HIS A 126 -7.46 7.34 2.04
CA HIS A 126 -8.16 8.39 2.75
C HIS A 126 -9.63 8.45 2.33
N ILE A 127 -10.51 8.17 3.28
CA ILE A 127 -11.96 8.34 3.11
C ILE A 127 -12.36 9.61 3.85
N TYR A 128 -13.04 10.51 3.16
CA TYR A 128 -13.39 11.83 3.71
C TYR A 128 -14.68 12.41 3.12
N ASN A 129 -15.24 13.35 3.84
CA ASN A 129 -16.24 14.32 3.37
C ASN A 129 -16.14 15.60 4.22
N SER A 130 -17.11 16.50 4.13
CA SER A 130 -17.12 17.76 4.91
C SER A 130 -17.21 17.55 6.43
N SER A 131 -17.63 16.40 6.92
CA SER A 131 -17.91 16.16 8.34
C SER A 131 -17.05 15.07 8.96
N VAL A 132 -16.46 14.18 8.16
CA VAL A 132 -15.64 13.05 8.63
C VAL A 132 -14.43 12.85 7.74
N SER A 133 -13.35 12.39 8.35
CA SER A 133 -12.10 12.08 7.67
C SER A 133 -11.40 10.93 8.39
N GLY A 134 -10.96 9.96 7.63
CA GLY A 134 -10.17 8.83 8.14
C GLY A 134 -9.15 8.39 7.12
N ALA A 135 -7.88 8.35 7.52
CA ALA A 135 -6.79 7.89 6.68
C ALA A 135 -6.10 6.68 7.29
N SER A 136 -5.64 5.77 6.46
CA SER A 136 -4.86 4.59 6.84
C SER A 136 -3.59 4.53 6.02
N ILE A 137 -2.47 4.27 6.68
CA ILE A 137 -1.24 3.88 6.00
C ILE A 137 -1.41 2.44 5.51
N LEU A 138 -0.90 2.16 4.31
CA LEU A 138 -0.91 0.83 3.75
C LEU A 138 0.45 0.16 3.96
N PHE A 139 0.42 -1.14 4.22
CA PHE A 139 1.63 -1.95 4.31
C PHE A 139 1.74 -2.79 3.04
N PRO A 140 2.95 -2.96 2.50
CA PRO A 140 3.17 -3.80 1.33
C PRO A 140 2.87 -5.27 1.63
N THR A 141 2.46 -6.00 0.62
CA THR A 141 2.19 -7.44 0.64
C THR A 141 3.38 -8.26 0.17
#